data_8d1887eee5a7bc91e97eec299112f3f0
#
_entry.id   8d1887eee5a7bc91e97eec299112f3f0
#
_cell.length_a   1.000
_cell.length_b   1.000
_cell.length_c   1.000
_cell.angle_alpha   90.00
_cell.angle_beta   90.00
_cell.angle_gamma   90.00
#
_symmetry.space_group_name_H-M   'P 1'
#
loop_
_entity.id
_entity.type
_entity.pdbx_description
1 polymer ?
#
loop_
_entity_poly.entity_id
_entity_poly.type
_entity_poly.pdbx_seq_one_letter_code
_entity_poly.pdbx_strand_id
1 'polypeptide(L)'
;FFKWINVDGVQVEAHRFSAVLPQLVIKVLLRCGASLKTLVVAASEAHVMVGYGVFLVCAYLWRAPRAALGCALAAVLCTRLAFYGPVLEANYLTCYPFLLLGWLEARGDERGPRFVLIAIALLLVSLVVHPVAWVIMAVLLSLQYVQAPTQRPRLRWLIGVCAAWAVLGRILFPPK
;
A
#
# COMPACT_ATOMS: atom_id res chain seq x y z
N PHE A 1 6.44 18.92 2.64
CA PHE A 1 7.03 19.05 1.32
C PHE A 1 8.40 19.75 1.38
N PHE A 2 8.50 20.96 1.91
CA PHE A 2 9.77 21.71 1.98
C PHE A 2 10.89 20.95 2.74
N LYS A 3 10.53 20.19 3.76
CA LYS A 3 11.46 19.31 4.46
C LYS A 3 12.06 18.23 3.54
N TRP A 4 11.28 17.70 2.59
CA TRP A 4 11.77 16.71 1.63
C TRP A 4 12.78 17.29 0.62
N ILE A 5 12.69 18.58 0.33
CA ILE A 5 13.61 19.27 -0.57
C ILE A 5 14.93 19.58 0.14
N ASN A 6 14.85 20.06 1.38
CA ASN A 6 16.00 20.66 2.10
C ASN A 6 16.86 19.64 2.87
N VAL A 7 16.41 18.38 3.02
CA VAL A 7 17.17 17.37 3.76
C VAL A 7 17.74 16.34 2.80
N ASP A 8 19.03 16.03 2.96
CA ASP A 8 19.66 14.94 2.24
C ASP A 8 19.11 13.60 2.72
N GLY A 9 18.64 12.79 1.76
CA GLY A 9 18.05 11.47 2.01
C GLY A 9 16.53 11.47 2.11
N VAL A 10 15.99 10.27 2.35
CA VAL A 10 14.55 10.01 2.48
C VAL A 10 14.13 10.18 3.93
N GLN A 11 13.10 10.97 4.17
CA GLN A 11 12.54 11.21 5.50
C GLN A 11 11.40 10.25 5.79
N VAL A 12 11.55 9.42 6.81
CA VAL A 12 10.49 8.54 7.31
C VAL A 12 10.02 9.08 8.65
N GLU A 13 8.85 9.72 8.68
CA GLU A 13 8.26 10.27 9.89
C GLU A 13 7.30 9.25 10.51
N ALA A 14 7.37 9.06 11.81
CA ALA A 14 6.48 8.19 12.58
C ALA A 14 6.32 6.78 11.97
N HIS A 15 7.42 6.22 11.43
CA HIS A 15 7.46 4.89 10.80
C HIS A 15 6.51 4.71 9.61
N ARG A 16 6.22 5.80 8.88
CA ARG A 16 5.32 5.82 7.73
C ARG A 16 6.11 5.79 6.43
N PHE A 17 6.27 4.60 5.88
CA PHE A 17 7.06 4.39 4.66
C PHE A 17 6.30 4.73 3.38
N SER A 18 5.02 5.07 3.48
CA SER A 18 4.17 5.43 2.34
C SER A 18 4.72 6.58 1.50
N ALA A 19 5.35 7.55 2.13
CA ALA A 19 5.90 8.74 1.47
C ALA A 19 7.26 8.51 0.79
N VAL A 20 7.86 7.32 0.88
CA VAL A 20 9.18 7.03 0.29
C VAL A 20 9.17 7.15 -1.23
N LEU A 21 8.19 6.56 -1.90
CA LEU A 21 8.10 6.60 -3.37
C LEU A 21 7.99 8.03 -3.94
N PRO A 22 7.05 8.88 -3.47
CA PRO A 22 7.01 10.28 -3.90
C PRO A 22 8.29 11.05 -3.58
N GLN A 23 8.92 10.79 -2.43
CA GLN A 23 10.19 11.43 -2.09
C GLN A 23 11.31 11.05 -3.07
N LEU A 24 11.37 9.79 -3.48
CA LEU A 24 12.36 9.36 -4.49
C LEU A 24 12.17 10.10 -5.80
N VAL A 25 10.93 10.27 -6.29
CA VAL A 25 10.63 11.05 -7.49
C VAL A 25 11.14 12.49 -7.33
N ILE A 26 10.84 13.14 -6.21
CA ILE A 26 11.30 14.50 -5.92
C ILE A 26 12.83 14.57 -5.89
N LYS A 27 13.52 13.63 -5.24
CA LYS A 27 14.99 13.60 -5.17
C LYS A 27 15.64 13.43 -6.54
N VAL A 28 15.08 12.59 -7.40
CA VAL A 28 15.55 12.44 -8.79
C VAL A 28 15.39 13.76 -9.54
N LEU A 29 14.22 14.37 -9.49
CA LEU A 29 13.94 15.64 -10.17
C LEU A 29 14.81 16.80 -9.65
N LEU A 30 15.09 16.85 -8.35
CA LEU A 30 16.02 17.82 -7.76
C LEU A 30 17.43 17.68 -8.34
N ARG A 31 17.93 16.44 -8.47
CA ARG A 31 19.24 16.19 -9.09
C ARG A 31 19.29 16.59 -10.56
N CYS A 32 18.14 16.55 -11.25
CA CYS A 32 18.01 17.03 -12.63
C CYS A 32 17.83 18.55 -12.74
N GLY A 33 17.87 19.30 -11.63
CA GLY A 33 17.71 20.76 -11.64
C GLY A 33 16.28 21.25 -11.88
N ALA A 34 15.26 20.43 -11.55
CA ALA A 34 13.86 20.78 -11.77
C ALA A 34 13.45 22.00 -10.92
N SER A 35 12.59 22.85 -11.48
CA SER A 35 12.04 24.02 -10.79
C SER A 35 11.15 23.62 -9.60
N LEU A 36 11.00 24.50 -8.61
CA LEU A 36 10.12 24.27 -7.47
C LEU A 36 8.68 23.96 -7.91
N LYS A 37 8.17 24.64 -8.92
CA LYS A 37 6.84 24.38 -9.51
C LYS A 37 6.73 22.94 -10.02
N THR A 38 7.74 22.48 -10.76
CA THR A 38 7.81 21.11 -11.27
C THR A 38 7.82 20.09 -10.13
N LEU A 39 8.57 20.36 -9.06
CA LEU A 39 8.66 19.48 -7.90
C LEU A 39 7.33 19.35 -7.16
N VAL A 40 6.58 20.46 -7.00
CA VAL A 40 5.25 20.45 -6.34
C VAL A 40 4.25 19.66 -7.18
N VAL A 41 4.21 19.88 -8.49
CA VAL A 41 3.33 19.13 -9.40
C VAL A 41 3.69 17.65 -9.39
N ALA A 42 4.98 17.32 -9.55
CA ALA A 42 5.45 15.94 -9.54
C ALA A 42 5.16 15.20 -8.22
N ALA A 43 5.26 15.90 -7.07
CA ALA A 43 4.88 15.33 -5.78
C ALA A 43 3.38 14.96 -5.74
N SER A 44 2.52 15.86 -6.22
CA SER A 44 1.08 15.61 -6.26
C SER A 44 0.72 14.48 -7.21
N GLU A 45 1.30 14.49 -8.42
CA GLU A 45 1.09 13.44 -9.42
C GLU A 45 1.61 12.06 -8.94
N ALA A 46 2.77 12.02 -8.26
CA ALA A 46 3.33 10.77 -7.76
C ALA A 46 2.36 10.05 -6.80
N HIS A 47 1.61 10.79 -5.99
CA HIS A 47 0.60 10.19 -5.11
C HIS A 47 -0.55 9.55 -5.89
N VAL A 48 -1.05 10.21 -6.93
CA VAL A 48 -2.10 9.66 -7.79
C VAL A 48 -1.61 8.46 -8.58
N MET A 49 -0.39 8.57 -9.13
CA MET A 49 0.22 7.52 -9.96
C MET A 49 0.46 6.21 -9.21
N VAL A 50 0.74 6.24 -7.91
CA VAL A 50 0.86 5.01 -7.11
C VAL A 50 -0.47 4.25 -7.08
N GLY A 51 -1.57 4.90 -6.74
CA GLY A 51 -2.89 4.26 -6.73
C GLY A 51 -3.31 3.76 -8.11
N TYR A 52 -3.07 4.57 -9.15
CA TYR A 52 -3.33 4.19 -10.53
C TYR A 52 -2.47 3.00 -10.98
N GLY A 53 -1.19 2.97 -10.58
CA GLY A 53 -0.30 1.84 -10.84
C GLY A 53 -0.79 0.53 -10.21
N VAL A 54 -1.26 0.58 -8.96
CA VAL A 54 -1.87 -0.58 -8.29
C VAL A 54 -3.11 -1.05 -9.07
N PHE A 55 -3.98 -0.12 -9.46
CA PHE A 55 -5.15 -0.43 -10.29
C PHE A 55 -4.74 -1.12 -11.60
N LEU A 56 -3.76 -0.59 -12.34
CA LEU A 56 -3.29 -1.17 -13.60
C LEU A 56 -2.71 -2.57 -13.40
N VAL A 57 -1.93 -2.79 -12.35
CA VAL A 57 -1.40 -4.12 -12.02
C VAL A 57 -2.53 -5.11 -11.77
N CYS A 58 -3.52 -4.74 -10.96
CA CYS A 58 -4.66 -5.61 -10.68
C CYS A 58 -5.52 -5.86 -11.94
N ALA A 59 -5.84 -4.80 -12.70
CA ALA A 59 -6.75 -4.90 -13.85
C ALA A 59 -6.14 -5.64 -15.04
N TYR A 60 -4.92 -5.28 -15.42
CA TYR A 60 -4.33 -5.72 -16.69
C TYR A 60 -3.25 -6.78 -16.53
N LEU A 61 -2.35 -6.66 -15.54
CA LEU A 61 -1.27 -7.62 -15.36
C LEU A 61 -1.76 -8.90 -14.70
N TRP A 62 -2.54 -8.79 -13.64
CA TRP A 62 -3.05 -9.93 -12.89
C TRP A 62 -4.45 -10.36 -13.31
N ARG A 63 -5.16 -9.53 -14.05
CA ARG A 63 -6.56 -9.80 -14.49
C ARG A 63 -7.47 -10.12 -13.30
N ALA A 64 -7.32 -9.37 -12.24
CA ALA A 64 -8.07 -9.48 -10.98
C ALA A 64 -9.10 -8.33 -10.88
N PRO A 65 -10.28 -8.44 -11.54
CA PRO A 65 -11.23 -7.36 -11.69
C PRO A 65 -11.84 -6.90 -10.35
N ARG A 66 -12.01 -7.81 -9.39
CA ARG A 66 -12.56 -7.46 -8.07
C ARG A 66 -11.59 -6.60 -7.27
N ALA A 67 -10.31 -6.98 -7.26
CA ALA A 67 -9.27 -6.19 -6.62
C ALA A 67 -9.07 -4.83 -7.32
N ALA A 68 -9.11 -4.80 -8.65
CA ALA A 68 -9.02 -3.56 -9.42
C ALA A 68 -10.19 -2.62 -9.11
N LEU A 69 -11.44 -3.12 -9.12
CA LEU A 69 -12.62 -2.33 -8.77
C LEU A 69 -12.54 -1.83 -7.32
N GLY A 70 -12.14 -2.68 -6.38
CA GLY A 70 -11.94 -2.31 -4.98
C GLY A 70 -10.92 -1.19 -4.82
N CYS A 71 -9.78 -1.28 -5.53
CA CYS A 71 -8.75 -0.23 -5.54
C CYS A 71 -9.31 1.10 -6.09
N ALA A 72 -10.04 1.07 -7.21
CA ALA A 72 -10.65 2.25 -7.82
C ALA A 72 -11.67 2.91 -6.88
N LEU A 73 -12.56 2.12 -6.27
CA LEU A 73 -13.55 2.62 -5.31
C LEU A 73 -12.86 3.22 -4.07
N ALA A 74 -11.85 2.55 -3.53
CA ALA A 74 -11.08 3.06 -2.41
C ALA A 74 -10.39 4.39 -2.75
N ALA A 75 -9.78 4.49 -3.93
CA ALA A 75 -9.17 5.74 -4.39
C ALA A 75 -10.19 6.89 -4.48
N VAL A 76 -11.38 6.65 -5.05
CA VAL A 76 -12.44 7.67 -5.15
C VAL A 76 -12.94 8.10 -3.77
N LEU A 77 -13.20 7.15 -2.87
CA LEU A 77 -13.68 7.45 -1.52
C LEU A 77 -12.64 8.22 -0.69
N CYS A 78 -11.35 7.85 -0.83
CA CYS A 78 -10.27 8.50 -0.09
C CYS A 78 -9.90 9.87 -0.66
N THR A 79 -10.15 10.14 -1.94
CA THR A 79 -9.91 11.47 -2.54
C THR A 79 -10.72 12.54 -1.81
N ARG A 80 -11.97 12.25 -1.42
CA ARG A 80 -12.77 13.19 -0.64
C ARG A 80 -12.17 13.53 0.73
N LEU A 81 -11.58 12.55 1.39
CA LEU A 81 -10.90 12.75 2.68
C LEU A 81 -9.60 13.54 2.53
N ALA A 82 -8.86 13.32 1.43
CA ALA A 82 -7.61 14.00 1.13
C ALA A 82 -7.81 15.48 0.76
N PHE A 83 -8.96 15.88 0.22
CA PHE A 83 -9.27 17.27 -0.11
C PHE A 83 -9.37 18.18 1.12
N TYR A 84 -9.77 17.63 2.26
CA TYR A 84 -10.00 18.38 3.50
C TYR A 84 -8.93 18.20 4.57
N GLY A 85 -7.92 17.37 4.30
CA GLY A 85 -6.84 17.13 5.25
C GLY A 85 -5.54 16.74 4.55
N PRO A 86 -4.36 17.07 5.13
CA PRO A 86 -3.05 16.76 4.55
C PRO A 86 -2.70 15.26 4.60
N VAL A 87 -3.66 14.37 4.76
CA VAL A 87 -3.43 12.93 4.94
C VAL A 87 -3.34 12.25 3.57
N LEU A 88 -2.37 12.66 2.76
CA LEU A 88 -1.98 11.95 1.53
C LEU A 88 -1.63 10.47 1.77
N GLU A 89 -1.27 10.13 2.99
CA GLU A 89 -0.94 8.77 3.42
C GLU A 89 -2.14 7.82 3.38
N ALA A 90 -3.36 8.32 3.55
CA ALA A 90 -4.58 7.52 3.48
C ALA A 90 -4.75 6.86 2.09
N ASN A 91 -4.30 7.52 1.02
CA ASN A 91 -4.38 6.96 -0.33
C ASN A 91 -3.52 5.71 -0.49
N TYR A 92 -2.33 5.67 0.11
CA TYR A 92 -1.47 4.48 0.07
C TYR A 92 -2.01 3.35 0.93
N LEU A 93 -2.50 3.70 2.11
CA LEU A 93 -3.10 2.76 3.05
C LEU A 93 -4.27 1.99 2.41
N THR A 94 -5.00 2.64 1.51
CA THR A 94 -6.16 2.03 0.85
C THR A 94 -5.80 1.31 -0.45
N CYS A 95 -4.73 1.67 -1.15
CA CYS A 95 -4.37 1.07 -2.44
C CYS A 95 -3.51 -0.20 -2.29
N TYR A 96 -2.47 -0.18 -1.46
CA TYR A 96 -1.54 -1.31 -1.35
C TYR A 96 -2.18 -2.65 -0.94
N PRO A 97 -3.18 -2.71 -0.05
CA PRO A 97 -3.88 -3.95 0.27
C PRO A 97 -4.46 -4.66 -0.95
N PHE A 98 -4.86 -3.91 -1.98
CA PHE A 98 -5.40 -4.50 -3.21
C PHE A 98 -4.36 -5.21 -4.07
N LEU A 99 -3.05 -4.93 -3.90
CA LEU A 99 -2.00 -5.76 -4.52
C LEU A 99 -2.06 -7.20 -3.99
N LEU A 100 -2.16 -7.38 -2.66
CA LEU A 100 -2.29 -8.73 -2.12
C LEU A 100 -3.58 -9.39 -2.56
N LEU A 101 -4.71 -8.69 -2.51
CA LEU A 101 -5.99 -9.24 -2.95
C LEU A 101 -5.97 -9.61 -4.43
N GLY A 102 -5.38 -8.76 -5.28
CA GLY A 102 -5.22 -9.03 -6.71
C GLY A 102 -4.36 -10.27 -6.96
N TRP A 103 -3.28 -10.44 -6.21
CA TRP A 103 -2.45 -11.64 -6.27
C TRP A 103 -3.22 -12.89 -5.85
N LEU A 104 -3.97 -12.83 -4.76
CA LEU A 104 -4.81 -13.93 -4.27
C LEU A 104 -5.93 -14.27 -5.26
N GLU A 105 -6.55 -13.27 -5.90
CA GLU A 105 -7.58 -13.47 -6.91
C GLU A 105 -7.00 -14.14 -8.17
N ALA A 106 -5.86 -13.63 -8.65
CA ALA A 106 -5.24 -14.09 -9.90
C ALA A 106 -4.58 -15.47 -9.79
N ARG A 107 -4.01 -15.80 -8.62
CA ARG A 107 -3.12 -16.96 -8.43
C ARG A 107 -3.53 -17.83 -7.23
N GLY A 108 -4.74 -17.66 -6.73
CA GLY A 108 -5.22 -18.36 -5.54
C GLY A 108 -5.20 -19.88 -5.61
N ASP A 109 -5.16 -20.46 -6.79
CA ASP A 109 -5.08 -21.91 -6.99
C ASP A 109 -3.64 -22.46 -7.00
N GLU A 110 -2.63 -21.59 -7.14
CA GLU A 110 -1.23 -22.00 -7.12
C GLU A 110 -0.80 -22.44 -5.71
N ARG A 111 -0.06 -23.57 -5.61
CA ARG A 111 0.37 -24.17 -4.32
C ARG A 111 1.86 -24.09 -4.06
N GLY A 112 2.62 -23.44 -4.93
CA GLY A 112 4.09 -23.39 -4.82
C GLY A 112 4.62 -22.43 -3.74
N PRO A 113 5.86 -22.63 -3.27
CA PRO A 113 6.49 -21.75 -2.28
C PRO A 113 6.65 -20.31 -2.81
N ARG A 114 6.82 -20.15 -4.12
CA ARG A 114 6.88 -18.84 -4.79
C ARG A 114 5.61 -18.03 -4.58
N PHE A 115 4.42 -18.69 -4.65
CA PHE A 115 3.15 -18.02 -4.38
C PHE A 115 3.12 -17.45 -2.95
N VAL A 116 3.51 -18.27 -1.97
CA VAL A 116 3.50 -17.89 -0.55
C VAL A 116 4.49 -16.75 -0.28
N LEU A 117 5.69 -16.84 -0.85
CA LEU A 117 6.72 -15.80 -0.69
C LEU A 117 6.23 -14.44 -1.21
N ILE A 118 5.64 -14.41 -2.41
CA ILE A 118 5.08 -13.17 -2.98
C ILE A 118 3.92 -12.65 -2.14
N ALA A 119 3.01 -13.53 -1.70
CA ALA A 119 1.89 -13.12 -0.85
C ALA A 119 2.37 -12.50 0.48
N ILE A 120 3.37 -13.09 1.13
CA ILE A 120 3.98 -12.54 2.34
C ILE A 120 4.66 -11.19 2.05
N ALA A 121 5.41 -11.07 0.96
CA ALA A 121 6.07 -9.82 0.59
C ALA A 121 5.05 -8.69 0.36
N LEU A 122 3.95 -8.96 -0.37
CA LEU A 122 2.86 -8.00 -0.60
C LEU A 122 2.12 -7.63 0.69
N LEU A 123 1.93 -8.61 1.60
CA LEU A 123 1.36 -8.36 2.92
C LEU A 123 2.27 -7.43 3.73
N LEU A 124 3.57 -7.71 3.80
CA LEU A 124 4.53 -6.90 4.53
C LEU A 124 4.62 -5.47 3.97
N VAL A 125 4.67 -5.32 2.65
CA VAL A 125 4.62 -4.00 1.99
C VAL A 125 3.38 -3.24 2.45
N SER A 126 2.20 -3.88 2.46
CA SER A 126 0.95 -3.25 2.89
C SER A 126 0.98 -2.86 4.37
N LEU A 127 1.54 -3.71 5.25
CA LEU A 127 1.59 -3.48 6.69
C LEU A 127 2.59 -2.37 7.10
N VAL A 128 3.70 -2.25 6.37
CA VAL A 128 4.75 -1.25 6.66
C VAL A 128 4.33 0.17 6.24
N VAL A 129 3.37 0.29 5.32
CA VAL A 129 2.89 1.60 4.82
C VAL A 129 2.38 2.49 5.95
N HIS A 130 1.61 1.94 6.89
CA HIS A 130 1.02 2.72 7.98
C HIS A 130 0.70 1.84 9.20
N PRO A 131 0.87 2.35 10.43
CA PRO A 131 0.58 1.60 11.65
C PRO A 131 -0.83 0.99 11.74
N VAL A 132 -1.83 1.58 11.08
CA VAL A 132 -3.23 1.10 11.06
C VAL A 132 -3.51 0.13 9.91
N ALA A 133 -2.56 -0.09 9.00
CA ALA A 133 -2.76 -0.95 7.82
C ALA A 133 -3.18 -2.38 8.17
N TRP A 134 -2.74 -2.91 9.32
CA TRP A 134 -3.11 -4.25 9.79
C TRP A 134 -4.62 -4.41 9.98
N VAL A 135 -5.35 -3.35 10.40
CA VAL A 135 -6.81 -3.40 10.56
C VAL A 135 -7.48 -3.62 9.22
N ILE A 136 -7.09 -2.81 8.22
CA ILE A 136 -7.64 -2.91 6.86
C ILE A 136 -7.32 -4.29 6.28
N MET A 137 -6.07 -4.74 6.43
CA MET A 137 -5.66 -6.05 5.95
C MET A 137 -6.42 -7.18 6.63
N ALA A 138 -6.62 -7.12 7.95
CA ALA A 138 -7.38 -8.12 8.69
C ALA A 138 -8.83 -8.20 8.19
N VAL A 139 -9.48 -7.05 7.97
CA VAL A 139 -10.85 -7.00 7.42
C VAL A 139 -10.88 -7.60 6.01
N LEU A 140 -10.00 -7.17 5.11
CA LEU A 140 -9.98 -7.65 3.72
C LEU A 140 -9.67 -9.15 3.64
N LEU A 141 -8.69 -9.65 4.40
CA LEU A 141 -8.38 -11.07 4.45
C LEU A 141 -9.51 -11.90 5.06
N SER A 142 -10.23 -11.36 6.05
CA SER A 142 -11.41 -12.02 6.63
C SER A 142 -12.56 -12.11 5.63
N LEU A 143 -12.81 -11.05 4.85
CA LEU A 143 -13.78 -11.09 3.76
C LEU A 143 -13.40 -12.12 2.70
N GLN A 144 -12.14 -12.14 2.29
CA GLN A 144 -11.64 -13.13 1.34
C GLN A 144 -11.74 -14.56 1.90
N TYR A 145 -11.51 -14.74 3.20
CA TYR A 145 -11.66 -16.04 3.88
C TYR A 145 -13.10 -16.59 3.80
N VAL A 146 -14.09 -15.71 3.89
CA VAL A 146 -15.50 -16.10 3.73
C VAL A 146 -15.81 -16.43 2.28
N GLN A 147 -15.33 -15.62 1.34
CA GLN A 147 -15.66 -15.72 -0.09
C GLN A 147 -14.93 -16.85 -0.83
N ALA A 148 -13.72 -17.24 -0.39
CA ALA A 148 -12.88 -18.22 -1.06
C ALA A 148 -12.57 -19.45 -0.17
N PRO A 149 -13.49 -20.42 -0.03
CA PRO A 149 -13.31 -21.59 0.84
C PRO A 149 -12.05 -22.40 0.53
N THR A 150 -11.69 -22.51 -0.74
CA THR A 150 -10.49 -23.26 -1.20
C THR A 150 -9.18 -22.64 -0.74
N GLN A 151 -9.16 -21.36 -0.45
CA GLN A 151 -7.97 -20.62 -0.01
C GLN A 151 -7.86 -20.50 1.52
N ARG A 152 -8.85 -20.95 2.28
CA ARG A 152 -8.91 -20.80 3.75
C ARG A 152 -7.63 -21.21 4.51
N PRO A 153 -6.97 -22.34 4.21
CA PRO A 153 -5.75 -22.72 4.93
C PRO A 153 -4.65 -21.67 4.84
N ARG A 154 -4.49 -21.06 3.66
CA ARG A 154 -3.47 -20.03 3.42
C ARG A 154 -3.84 -18.70 4.02
N LEU A 155 -5.12 -18.33 3.90
CA LEU A 155 -5.64 -17.09 4.46
C LEU A 155 -5.50 -17.08 5.99
N ARG A 156 -5.64 -18.24 6.67
CA ARG A 156 -5.35 -18.34 8.10
C ARG A 156 -3.92 -17.96 8.45
N TRP A 157 -2.94 -18.39 7.66
CA TRP A 157 -1.54 -18.00 7.83
C TRP A 157 -1.32 -16.51 7.63
N LEU A 158 -1.90 -15.93 6.58
CA LEU A 158 -1.79 -14.49 6.32
C LEU A 158 -2.47 -13.66 7.41
N ILE A 159 -3.63 -14.09 7.90
CA ILE A 159 -4.31 -13.46 9.04
C ILE A 159 -3.45 -13.58 10.30
N GLY A 160 -2.84 -14.75 10.54
CA GLY A 160 -1.90 -14.95 11.64
C GLY A 160 -0.70 -14.02 11.58
N VAL A 161 -0.09 -13.84 10.40
CA VAL A 161 1.01 -12.87 10.18
C VAL A 161 0.53 -11.45 10.45
N CYS A 162 -0.67 -11.09 10.01
CA CYS A 162 -1.28 -9.78 10.26
C CYS A 162 -1.48 -9.52 11.77
N ALA A 163 -1.97 -10.52 12.50
CA ALA A 163 -2.15 -10.45 13.95
C ALA A 163 -0.81 -10.36 14.70
N ALA A 164 0.19 -11.16 14.28
CA ALA A 164 1.54 -11.08 14.82
C ALA A 164 2.17 -9.71 14.60
N TRP A 165 1.98 -9.11 13.42
CA TRP A 165 2.43 -7.75 13.12
C TRP A 165 1.76 -6.71 14.02
N ALA A 166 0.47 -6.87 14.31
CA ALA A 166 -0.26 -5.95 15.20
C ALA A 166 0.35 -5.93 16.62
N VAL A 167 0.83 -7.09 17.10
CA VAL A 167 1.50 -7.20 18.40
C VAL A 167 2.94 -6.68 18.31
N LEU A 168 3.72 -7.17 17.34
CA LEU A 168 5.11 -6.76 17.14
C LEU A 168 5.23 -5.26 16.85
N GLY A 169 4.31 -4.71 16.06
CA GLY A 169 4.28 -3.29 15.74
C GLY A 169 4.14 -2.41 16.99
N ARG A 170 3.37 -2.85 17.99
CA ARG A 170 3.27 -2.13 19.27
C ARG A 170 4.53 -2.23 20.12
N ILE A 171 5.28 -3.33 20.00
CA ILE A 171 6.53 -3.54 20.74
C ILE A 171 7.67 -2.77 20.07
N LEU A 172 7.78 -2.87 18.75
CA LEU A 172 8.86 -2.26 17.97
C LEU A 172 8.67 -0.75 17.79
N PHE A 173 7.42 -0.28 17.76
CA PHE A 173 7.05 1.10 17.51
C PHE A 173 6.06 1.59 18.57
N PRO A 174 6.51 1.70 19.86
CA PRO A 174 5.63 2.16 20.92
C PRO A 174 5.12 3.56 20.61
N PRO A 175 3.83 3.85 20.89
CA PRO A 175 3.29 5.19 20.76
C PRO A 175 4.08 6.11 21.69
N LYS A 176 4.55 7.23 21.14
CA LYS A 176 5.20 8.32 21.91
C LYS A 176 4.13 9.21 22.48
#